data_4fd2f72443daa482b0dd63a709572379
#
_entry.id   4fd2f72443daa482b0dd63a709572379
#
_cell.length_a   1.000
_cell.length_b   1.000
_cell.length_c   1.000
_cell.angle_alpha   90.00
_cell.angle_beta   90.00
_cell.angle_gamma   90.00
#
_symmetry.space_group_name_H-M   'P 1'
#
loop_
_entity.id
_entity.type
_entity.pdbx_description
1 polymer ?
#
loop_
_entity_poly.entity_id
_entity_poly.type
_entity_poly.pdbx_seq_one_letter_code
_entity_poly.pdbx_strand_id
1 'polypeptide(L)'
;MTAALMTRYRFRLLAAAICSLCIVQGQAFQASSTSSPPAAKTQRDGAHDFDFLIGNWKAHVRRLPDRLNGSNTWDVYDGISNHKKILDSNANFEEFEVDSPEKHLHIKAQTLRLYNPESHQWSIYLLDLDKGELSLPPVVGQFTGNRGEFFHQEDFKGRVILVRYVWLNISPQSVRMEQSFSPDGGKTWEVNWICELSRP
;
A
#
# COMPACT_ATOMS: atom_id res chain seq x y z
N MET A 1 40.50 31.45 -20.81
CA MET A 1 41.87 31.39 -20.32
C MET A 1 41.79 30.81 -18.93
N THR A 2 42.29 29.70 -18.54
CA THR A 2 43.37 28.78 -18.83
C THR A 2 43.00 27.39 -18.28
N ALA A 3 42.93 26.37 -19.06
CA ALA A 3 43.92 25.31 -19.31
C ALA A 3 44.15 24.33 -18.12
N ALA A 4 43.60 23.18 -18.27
CA ALA A 4 44.07 21.79 -18.26
C ALA A 4 45.27 21.44 -17.35
N LEU A 5 45.12 20.33 -16.62
CA LEU A 5 46.25 19.42 -16.40
C LEU A 5 45.75 17.97 -16.26
N MET A 6 46.01 17.17 -17.30
CA MET A 6 45.96 15.69 -17.31
C MET A 6 47.25 15.17 -16.67
N THR A 7 47.16 14.30 -15.69
CA THR A 7 48.32 13.49 -15.24
C THR A 7 48.07 12.03 -15.56
N ARG A 8 48.80 11.52 -16.54
CA ARG A 8 48.88 10.12 -16.95
C ARG A 8 49.87 9.37 -16.05
N TYR A 9 49.45 8.36 -15.32
CA TYR A 9 50.38 7.38 -14.71
C TYR A 9 50.59 6.19 -15.63
N ARG A 10 51.85 6.02 -16.07
CA ARG A 10 52.35 4.83 -16.75
C ARG A 10 52.90 3.85 -15.70
N PHE A 11 52.35 2.64 -15.63
CA PHE A 11 53.00 1.53 -14.90
C PHE A 11 53.81 0.66 -15.88
N ARG A 12 55.06 0.46 -15.54
CA ARG A 12 56.04 -0.37 -16.27
C ARG A 12 55.86 -1.84 -15.88
N LEU A 13 55.83 -2.68 -16.89
CA LEU A 13 55.95 -4.13 -16.79
C LEU A 13 57.39 -4.50 -16.36
N LEU A 14 57.49 -5.34 -15.35
CA LEU A 14 58.71 -6.15 -15.08
C LEU A 14 58.33 -7.62 -15.23
N ALA A 15 58.91 -8.28 -16.22
CA ALA A 15 58.83 -9.71 -16.42
C ALA A 15 59.89 -10.39 -15.57
N ALA A 16 59.52 -11.36 -14.76
CA ALA A 16 60.44 -12.31 -14.16
C ALA A 16 59.93 -13.73 -14.45
N ALA A 17 60.65 -14.42 -15.29
CA ALA A 17 60.40 -15.82 -15.57
C ALA A 17 61.08 -16.70 -14.49
N ILE A 18 60.26 -17.55 -13.84
CA ILE A 18 60.78 -18.65 -13.01
C ILE A 18 60.12 -19.93 -13.49
N CYS A 19 60.98 -20.81 -14.07
CA CYS A 19 60.63 -22.17 -14.42
C CYS A 19 60.59 -23.02 -13.13
N SER A 20 59.49 -23.70 -12.85
CA SER A 20 59.48 -24.75 -11.83
C SER A 20 58.57 -25.91 -12.24
N LEU A 21 59.09 -27.07 -12.08
CA LEU A 21 58.62 -28.40 -12.40
C LEU A 21 57.17 -28.65 -12.00
N CYS A 22 56.38 -29.16 -12.93
CA CYS A 22 55.04 -29.69 -12.68
C CYS A 22 55.15 -31.08 -12.00
N ILE A 23 54.65 -31.16 -10.78
CA ILE A 23 54.21 -32.41 -10.15
C ILE A 23 52.72 -32.50 -10.40
N VAL A 24 52.28 -33.44 -11.24
CA VAL A 24 50.88 -33.74 -11.48
C VAL A 24 50.34 -34.53 -10.29
N GLN A 25 49.68 -33.86 -9.37
CA GLN A 25 48.81 -34.52 -8.38
C GLN A 25 47.39 -34.55 -8.95
N GLY A 26 46.90 -35.75 -9.25
CA GLY A 26 45.52 -35.99 -9.63
C GLY A 26 44.58 -35.63 -8.46
N GLN A 27 43.91 -34.49 -8.55
CA GLN A 27 42.80 -34.17 -7.66
C GLN A 27 41.51 -34.70 -8.30
N ALA A 28 40.84 -35.58 -7.59
CA ALA A 28 39.53 -36.03 -7.94
C ALA A 28 38.57 -34.81 -7.92
N PHE A 29 37.95 -34.50 -9.06
CA PHE A 29 36.86 -33.53 -9.14
C PHE A 29 35.69 -34.07 -8.35
N GLN A 30 35.51 -33.56 -7.12
CA GLN A 30 34.21 -33.68 -6.43
C GLN A 30 33.21 -32.82 -7.18
N ALA A 31 32.22 -33.46 -7.79
CA ALA A 31 31.07 -32.81 -8.36
C ALA A 31 30.35 -32.09 -7.23
N SER A 32 30.49 -30.75 -7.17
CA SER A 32 29.69 -29.90 -6.31
C SER A 32 28.22 -30.06 -6.75
N SER A 33 27.40 -30.65 -5.90
CA SER A 33 25.98 -30.67 -6.09
C SER A 33 25.48 -29.22 -6.06
N THR A 34 25.25 -28.67 -7.24
CA THR A 34 24.55 -27.40 -7.41
C THR A 34 23.14 -27.59 -6.87
N SER A 35 22.91 -27.15 -5.62
CA SER A 35 21.56 -27.02 -5.10
C SER A 35 20.84 -26.00 -5.97
N SER A 36 19.79 -26.43 -6.65
CA SER A 36 18.92 -25.53 -7.39
C SER A 36 18.46 -24.40 -6.48
N PRO A 37 18.45 -23.13 -6.95
CA PRO A 37 17.91 -22.03 -6.17
C PRO A 37 16.49 -22.39 -5.70
N PRO A 38 16.08 -22.05 -4.48
CA PRO A 38 14.72 -22.28 -4.04
C PRO A 38 13.76 -21.60 -5.04
N ALA A 39 12.78 -22.36 -5.49
CA ALA A 39 11.79 -21.86 -6.43
C ALA A 39 11.21 -20.55 -5.87
N ALA A 40 11.30 -19.48 -6.65
CA ALA A 40 10.70 -18.20 -6.28
C ALA A 40 9.22 -18.47 -5.98
N LYS A 41 8.78 -18.14 -4.76
CA LYS A 41 7.36 -18.23 -4.40
C LYS A 41 6.60 -17.39 -5.40
N THR A 42 5.76 -18.01 -6.22
CA THR A 42 4.88 -17.27 -7.14
C THR A 42 4.06 -16.30 -6.29
N GLN A 43 4.26 -15.00 -6.53
CA GLN A 43 3.50 -13.99 -5.82
C GLN A 43 2.03 -14.13 -6.20
N ARG A 44 1.14 -14.10 -5.20
CA ARG A 44 -0.31 -14.25 -5.39
C ARG A 44 -0.82 -13.09 -6.25
N ASP A 45 -1.62 -13.40 -7.26
CA ASP A 45 -2.38 -12.39 -7.98
C ASP A 45 -3.50 -11.85 -7.08
N GLY A 46 -3.49 -10.55 -6.83
CA GLY A 46 -4.46 -9.84 -5.99
C GLY A 46 -5.53 -9.09 -6.77
N ALA A 47 -5.64 -9.29 -8.09
CA ALA A 47 -6.54 -8.52 -8.96
C ALA A 47 -8.02 -8.56 -8.53
N HIS A 48 -8.43 -9.61 -7.81
CA HIS A 48 -9.80 -9.81 -7.34
C HIS A 48 -10.01 -9.54 -5.84
N ASP A 49 -9.00 -9.00 -5.17
CA ASP A 49 -9.02 -8.86 -3.71
C ASP A 49 -10.08 -7.89 -3.19
N PHE A 50 -10.54 -6.95 -4.00
CA PHE A 50 -11.63 -6.04 -3.66
C PHE A 50 -12.99 -6.43 -4.24
N ASP A 51 -13.13 -7.58 -4.90
CA ASP A 51 -14.40 -7.99 -5.51
C ASP A 51 -15.52 -8.20 -4.47
N PHE A 52 -15.17 -8.48 -3.21
CA PHE A 52 -16.13 -8.59 -2.10
C PHE A 52 -16.92 -7.30 -1.85
N LEU A 53 -16.36 -6.14 -2.21
CA LEU A 53 -17.04 -4.85 -2.04
C LEU A 53 -18.15 -4.62 -3.08
N ILE A 54 -18.07 -5.23 -4.26
CA ILE A 54 -18.99 -4.91 -5.36
C ILE A 54 -20.46 -5.07 -4.96
N GLY A 55 -21.25 -4.02 -5.21
CA GLY A 55 -22.66 -3.92 -4.90
C GLY A 55 -22.96 -2.83 -3.87
N ASN A 56 -24.15 -2.90 -3.27
CA ASN A 56 -24.67 -1.89 -2.35
C ASN A 56 -24.48 -2.33 -0.91
N TRP A 57 -24.15 -1.36 -0.04
CA TRP A 57 -23.92 -1.56 1.37
C TRP A 57 -24.58 -0.48 2.19
N LYS A 58 -25.07 -0.84 3.38
CA LYS A 58 -25.34 0.09 4.49
C LYS A 58 -24.01 0.34 5.19
N ALA A 59 -23.74 1.59 5.53
CA ALA A 59 -22.52 2.00 6.20
C ALA A 59 -22.84 2.52 7.59
N HIS A 60 -22.26 1.95 8.64
CA HIS A 60 -22.25 2.47 9.98
C HIS A 60 -20.86 3.02 10.29
N VAL A 61 -20.76 4.32 10.51
CA VAL A 61 -19.50 5.05 10.62
C VAL A 61 -19.31 5.58 12.01
N ARG A 62 -18.12 5.34 12.57
CA ARG A 62 -17.61 6.04 13.75
C ARG A 62 -16.40 6.86 13.37
N ARG A 63 -16.43 8.15 13.64
CA ARG A 63 -15.37 9.11 13.34
C ARG A 63 -14.86 9.76 14.62
N LEU A 64 -13.57 9.80 14.80
CA LEU A 64 -12.93 10.58 15.84
C LEU A 64 -12.62 11.98 15.28
N PRO A 65 -13.35 13.03 15.66
CA PRO A 65 -13.13 14.37 15.08
C PRO A 65 -11.84 15.02 15.56
N ASP A 66 -11.51 14.84 16.84
CA ASP A 66 -10.29 15.39 17.46
C ASP A 66 -9.17 14.33 17.47
N ARG A 67 -8.46 14.25 16.33
CA ARG A 67 -7.45 13.23 16.06
C ARG A 67 -6.09 13.62 16.63
N LEU A 68 -5.34 12.62 17.11
CA LEU A 68 -3.98 12.73 17.67
C LEU A 68 -3.88 13.64 18.91
N ASN A 69 -4.98 13.81 19.63
CA ASN A 69 -5.05 14.60 20.88
C ASN A 69 -5.52 13.77 22.08
N GLY A 70 -5.56 12.43 21.95
CA GLY A 70 -6.00 11.54 23.03
C GLY A 70 -7.49 11.57 23.30
N SER A 71 -8.31 12.09 22.37
CA SER A 71 -9.77 12.11 22.49
C SER A 71 -10.33 10.69 22.37
N ASN A 72 -11.43 10.44 23.11
CA ASN A 72 -12.24 9.22 23.02
C ASN A 72 -13.70 9.53 22.62
N THR A 73 -13.97 10.74 22.18
CA THR A 73 -15.32 11.16 21.75
C THR A 73 -15.51 10.86 20.28
N TRP A 74 -16.43 9.95 19.99
CA TRP A 74 -16.73 9.50 18.64
C TRP A 74 -18.06 10.06 18.16
N ASP A 75 -18.06 10.60 16.95
CA ASP A 75 -19.27 10.86 16.21
C ASP A 75 -19.72 9.58 15.50
N VAL A 76 -21.03 9.34 15.48
CA VAL A 76 -21.63 8.16 14.85
C VAL A 76 -22.62 8.59 13.79
N TYR A 77 -22.53 7.95 12.61
CA TYR A 77 -23.37 8.25 11.45
C TYR A 77 -23.75 6.97 10.73
N ASP A 78 -24.90 6.99 10.07
CA ASP A 78 -25.33 5.95 9.14
C ASP A 78 -25.35 6.51 7.71
N GLY A 79 -25.07 5.67 6.75
CA GLY A 79 -25.01 6.05 5.34
C GLY A 79 -25.07 4.86 4.41
N ILE A 80 -24.66 5.10 3.18
CA ILE A 80 -24.60 4.10 2.12
C ILE A 80 -23.22 4.11 1.47
N SER A 81 -22.82 2.95 0.94
CA SER A 81 -21.61 2.79 0.15
C SER A 81 -21.92 1.88 -1.03
N ASN A 82 -21.75 2.38 -2.24
CA ASN A 82 -22.07 1.67 -3.48
C ASN A 82 -20.81 1.47 -4.28
N HIS A 83 -20.49 0.23 -4.57
CA HIS A 83 -19.26 -0.14 -5.29
C HIS A 83 -19.58 -0.75 -6.64
N LYS A 84 -18.89 -0.27 -7.68
CA LYS A 84 -19.05 -0.76 -9.05
C LYS A 84 -17.70 -1.14 -9.63
N LYS A 85 -17.63 -2.26 -10.32
CA LYS A 85 -16.48 -2.61 -11.14
C LYS A 85 -16.41 -1.69 -12.36
N ILE A 86 -15.23 -1.25 -12.74
CA ILE A 86 -15.03 -0.42 -13.94
C ILE A 86 -14.81 -1.37 -15.11
N LEU A 87 -15.85 -1.60 -15.90
CA LEU A 87 -15.88 -2.61 -16.94
C LEU A 87 -15.48 -3.98 -16.34
N ASP A 88 -14.80 -4.83 -17.10
CA ASP A 88 -14.22 -6.10 -16.62
C ASP A 88 -12.75 -5.92 -16.19
N SER A 89 -12.39 -4.72 -15.73
CA SER A 89 -11.01 -4.37 -15.38
C SER A 89 -10.67 -4.71 -13.91
N ASN A 90 -9.40 -4.63 -13.58
CA ASN A 90 -8.86 -4.69 -12.22
C ASN A 90 -8.99 -3.34 -11.52
N ALA A 91 -10.20 -2.74 -11.60
CA ALA A 91 -10.51 -1.46 -11.03
C ALA A 91 -11.95 -1.43 -10.52
N ASN A 92 -12.20 -0.67 -9.47
CA ASN A 92 -13.53 -0.41 -8.98
C ASN A 92 -13.67 1.05 -8.50
N PHE A 93 -14.91 1.49 -8.45
CA PHE A 93 -15.29 2.81 -8.04
C PHE A 93 -16.31 2.71 -6.91
N GLU A 94 -16.20 3.60 -5.92
CA GLU A 94 -17.11 3.72 -4.79
C GLU A 94 -17.77 5.09 -4.77
N GLU A 95 -19.06 5.10 -4.51
CA GLU A 95 -19.85 6.26 -4.11
C GLU A 95 -20.27 6.05 -2.66
N PHE A 96 -19.77 6.91 -1.78
CA PHE A 96 -20.04 6.88 -0.34
C PHE A 96 -20.80 8.14 0.06
N GLU A 97 -21.91 7.99 0.79
CA GLU A 97 -22.72 9.09 1.26
C GLU A 97 -23.21 8.86 2.69
N VAL A 98 -23.00 9.87 3.52
CA VAL A 98 -23.63 10.01 4.84
C VAL A 98 -24.40 11.30 4.85
N ASP A 99 -25.66 11.24 5.20
CA ASP A 99 -26.52 12.41 5.39
C ASP A 99 -27.10 12.38 6.80
N SER A 100 -26.76 13.39 7.62
CA SER A 100 -27.21 13.54 9.00
C SER A 100 -27.61 14.99 9.24
N PRO A 101 -28.82 15.39 8.79
CA PRO A 101 -29.29 16.78 8.87
C PRO A 101 -29.33 17.32 10.30
N GLU A 102 -29.65 16.48 11.28
CA GLU A 102 -29.73 16.86 12.72
C GLU A 102 -28.33 17.20 13.29
N LYS A 103 -27.25 16.73 12.62
CA LYS A 103 -25.86 17.04 12.97
C LYS A 103 -25.21 18.04 12.01
N HIS A 104 -26.01 18.60 11.08
CA HIS A 104 -25.54 19.47 10.01
C HIS A 104 -24.35 18.86 9.23
N LEU A 105 -24.40 17.55 8.99
CA LEU A 105 -23.35 16.80 8.35
C LEU A 105 -23.87 16.18 7.05
N HIS A 106 -23.14 16.45 5.99
CA HIS A 106 -23.28 15.76 4.72
C HIS A 106 -21.89 15.39 4.22
N ILE A 107 -21.62 14.09 4.07
CA ILE A 107 -20.37 13.58 3.56
C ILE A 107 -20.64 12.90 2.23
N LYS A 108 -20.00 13.37 1.17
CA LYS A 108 -19.90 12.68 -0.11
C LYS A 108 -18.44 12.38 -0.37
N ALA A 109 -18.12 11.12 -0.51
CA ALA A 109 -16.78 10.69 -0.84
C ALA A 109 -16.85 9.72 -2.02
N GLN A 110 -15.87 9.83 -2.89
CA GLN A 110 -15.70 8.89 -4.00
C GLN A 110 -14.30 8.32 -3.94
N THR A 111 -14.21 7.03 -4.26
CA THR A 111 -12.94 6.31 -4.22
C THR A 111 -12.75 5.54 -5.52
N LEU A 112 -11.60 5.73 -6.15
CA LEU A 112 -11.14 4.92 -7.27
C LEU A 112 -10.06 3.95 -6.77
N ARG A 113 -10.23 2.65 -7.04
CA ARG A 113 -9.21 1.63 -6.71
C ARG A 113 -8.70 1.00 -8.00
N LEU A 114 -7.38 0.98 -8.14
CA LEU A 114 -6.68 0.42 -9.31
C LEU A 114 -5.67 -0.63 -8.85
N TYR A 115 -5.70 -1.80 -9.50
CA TYR A 115 -4.70 -2.85 -9.28
C TYR A 115 -3.54 -2.72 -10.26
N ASN A 116 -2.32 -2.82 -9.76
CA ASN A 116 -1.11 -2.89 -10.55
C ASN A 116 -0.62 -4.35 -10.61
N PRO A 117 -0.65 -5.01 -11.79
CA PRO A 117 -0.26 -6.41 -11.92
C PRO A 117 1.26 -6.63 -11.82
N GLU A 118 2.09 -5.60 -11.97
CA GLU A 118 3.54 -5.72 -11.83
C GLU A 118 3.98 -5.71 -10.36
N SER A 119 3.42 -4.78 -9.56
CA SER A 119 3.73 -4.69 -8.13
C SER A 119 2.85 -5.57 -7.26
N HIS A 120 1.78 -6.15 -7.81
CA HIS A 120 0.73 -6.89 -7.11
C HIS A 120 0.07 -6.08 -5.98
N GLN A 121 -0.06 -4.77 -6.18
CA GLN A 121 -0.63 -3.85 -5.21
C GLN A 121 -1.83 -3.10 -5.77
N TRP A 122 -2.71 -2.69 -4.88
CA TRP A 122 -3.79 -1.77 -5.16
C TRP A 122 -3.40 -0.35 -4.76
N SER A 123 -3.81 0.61 -5.58
CA SER A 123 -3.76 2.05 -5.29
C SER A 123 -5.17 2.56 -5.09
N ILE A 124 -5.40 3.27 -4.00
CA ILE A 124 -6.68 3.83 -3.59
C ILE A 124 -6.58 5.34 -3.69
N TYR A 125 -7.39 5.94 -4.55
CA TYR A 125 -7.46 7.38 -4.79
C TYR A 125 -8.77 7.90 -4.22
N LEU A 126 -8.71 8.90 -3.36
CA LEU A 126 -9.89 9.65 -2.94
C LEU A 126 -10.12 10.79 -3.94
N LEU A 127 -11.38 11.00 -4.31
CA LEU A 127 -11.80 12.10 -5.18
C LEU A 127 -12.46 13.17 -4.33
N ASP A 128 -11.93 14.38 -4.38
CA ASP A 128 -12.56 15.58 -3.83
C ASP A 128 -13.35 16.26 -4.96
N LEU A 129 -14.66 16.04 -4.97
CA LEU A 129 -15.51 16.57 -6.03
C LEU A 129 -15.76 18.08 -5.89
N ASP A 130 -15.67 18.61 -4.68
CA ASP A 130 -15.87 20.04 -4.43
C ASP A 130 -14.69 20.84 -4.98
N LYS A 131 -13.49 20.26 -4.94
CA LYS A 131 -12.28 20.87 -5.51
C LYS A 131 -11.96 20.40 -6.92
N GLY A 132 -12.53 19.27 -7.37
CA GLY A 132 -12.21 18.65 -8.65
C GLY A 132 -10.80 18.04 -8.68
N GLU A 133 -10.36 17.47 -7.56
CA GLU A 133 -9.01 16.96 -7.36
C GLU A 133 -8.99 15.49 -6.96
N LEU A 134 -7.90 14.80 -7.31
CA LEU A 134 -7.53 13.50 -6.76
C LEU A 134 -6.56 13.70 -5.59
N SER A 135 -6.77 12.99 -4.49
CA SER A 135 -5.80 12.95 -3.40
C SER A 135 -4.54 12.19 -3.83
N LEU A 136 -3.41 12.89 -3.87
CA LEU A 136 -2.11 12.33 -4.23
C LEU A 136 -1.09 12.57 -3.09
N PRO A 137 -0.20 11.58 -2.82
CA PRO A 137 -0.14 10.24 -3.42
C PRO A 137 -1.32 9.36 -3.01
N PRO A 138 -1.62 8.27 -3.78
CA PRO A 138 -2.65 7.31 -3.38
C PRO A 138 -2.25 6.53 -2.13
N VAL A 139 -3.24 5.92 -1.49
CA VAL A 139 -3.00 4.93 -0.43
C VAL A 139 -2.69 3.60 -1.09
N VAL A 140 -1.52 3.00 -0.84
CA VAL A 140 -1.03 1.81 -1.57
C VAL A 140 -0.86 0.62 -0.62
N GLY A 141 -1.24 -0.56 -1.07
CA GLY A 141 -1.08 -1.79 -0.31
C GLY A 141 -1.67 -3.01 -0.97
N GLN A 142 -1.84 -4.05 -0.16
CA GLN A 142 -2.28 -5.36 -0.64
C GLN A 142 -3.03 -6.13 0.44
N PHE A 143 -3.64 -7.25 0.03
CA PHE A 143 -4.24 -8.20 0.96
C PHE A 143 -3.28 -9.34 1.29
N THR A 144 -3.33 -9.76 2.54
CA THR A 144 -2.73 -11.01 3.02
C THR A 144 -3.83 -11.83 3.70
N GLY A 145 -4.24 -12.91 3.06
CA GLY A 145 -5.42 -13.66 3.49
C GLY A 145 -6.68 -12.80 3.47
N ASN A 146 -7.40 -12.75 4.57
CA ASN A 146 -8.64 -11.99 4.73
C ASN A 146 -8.44 -10.59 5.36
N ARG A 147 -7.24 -10.01 5.17
CA ARG A 147 -6.88 -8.69 5.71
C ARG A 147 -6.14 -7.87 4.65
N GLY A 148 -6.65 -6.69 4.33
CA GLY A 148 -6.00 -5.70 3.48
C GLY A 148 -5.36 -4.61 4.31
N GLU A 149 -4.11 -4.22 4.01
CA GLU A 149 -3.43 -3.10 4.64
C GLU A 149 -2.82 -2.18 3.59
N PHE A 150 -3.07 -0.89 3.74
CA PHE A 150 -2.70 0.14 2.77
C PHE A 150 -2.17 1.36 3.49
N PHE A 151 -1.16 2.01 2.93
CA PHE A 151 -0.42 3.07 3.60
C PHE A 151 -0.16 4.24 2.66
N HIS A 152 -0.14 5.44 3.23
CA HIS A 152 0.45 6.63 2.63
C HIS A 152 0.93 7.60 3.70
N GLN A 153 1.53 8.71 3.26
CA GLN A 153 1.90 9.83 4.12
C GLN A 153 1.05 11.04 3.74
N GLU A 154 0.66 11.82 4.73
CA GLU A 154 -0.01 13.11 4.51
C GLU A 154 0.47 14.16 5.51
N ASP A 155 0.24 15.43 5.22
CA ASP A 155 0.35 16.51 6.19
C ASP A 155 -0.96 16.61 6.97
N PHE A 156 -0.86 16.50 8.28
CA PHE A 156 -1.97 16.70 9.19
C PHE A 156 -1.65 17.79 10.20
N LYS A 157 -2.26 18.97 10.04
CA LYS A 157 -2.04 20.15 10.90
C LYS A 157 -0.56 20.54 11.01
N GLY A 158 0.16 20.54 9.87
CA GLY A 158 1.57 20.91 9.78
C GLY A 158 2.55 19.83 10.25
N ARG A 159 2.11 18.60 10.42
CA ARG A 159 2.96 17.43 10.74
C ARG A 159 2.79 16.34 9.71
N VAL A 160 3.90 15.80 9.24
CA VAL A 160 3.86 14.60 8.41
C VAL A 160 3.49 13.41 9.29
N ILE A 161 2.44 12.69 8.91
CA ILE A 161 1.96 11.48 9.57
C ILE A 161 1.92 10.32 8.59
N LEU A 162 1.93 9.10 9.14
CA LEU A 162 1.54 7.91 8.38
C LEU A 162 0.05 7.68 8.55
N VAL A 163 -0.60 7.34 7.44
CA VAL A 163 -1.99 6.90 7.40
C VAL A 163 -2.03 5.44 7.02
N ARG A 164 -2.85 4.67 7.71
CA ARG A 164 -3.10 3.27 7.42
C ARG A 164 -4.58 3.01 7.26
N TYR A 165 -4.95 2.35 6.16
CA TYR A 165 -6.27 1.78 5.94
C TYR A 165 -6.21 0.27 6.11
N VAL A 166 -7.18 -0.29 6.82
CA VAL A 166 -7.28 -1.74 7.07
C VAL A 166 -8.67 -2.21 6.72
N TRP A 167 -8.78 -3.23 5.86
CA TRP A 167 -9.98 -4.02 5.65
C TRP A 167 -9.85 -5.33 6.41
N LEU A 168 -10.85 -5.65 7.22
CA LEU A 168 -10.86 -6.83 8.08
C LEU A 168 -12.29 -7.33 8.29
N ASN A 169 -12.42 -8.51 8.91
CA ASN A 169 -13.71 -9.16 9.16
C ASN A 169 -14.56 -9.32 7.89
N ILE A 170 -13.90 -9.64 6.79
CA ILE A 170 -14.52 -9.71 5.47
C ILE A 170 -15.35 -10.99 5.37
N SER A 171 -16.63 -10.82 5.08
CA SER A 171 -17.60 -11.88 4.80
C SER A 171 -18.51 -11.49 3.63
N PRO A 172 -19.31 -12.39 3.07
CA PRO A 172 -20.28 -12.01 2.05
C PRO A 172 -21.30 -10.96 2.49
N GLN A 173 -21.56 -10.84 3.80
CA GLN A 173 -22.62 -9.96 4.36
C GLN A 173 -22.07 -8.76 5.12
N SER A 174 -20.81 -8.75 5.47
CA SER A 174 -20.22 -7.67 6.29
C SER A 174 -18.75 -7.50 6.05
N VAL A 175 -18.26 -6.28 6.23
CA VAL A 175 -16.84 -5.95 6.24
C VAL A 175 -16.61 -4.74 7.13
N ARG A 176 -15.43 -4.67 7.73
CA ARG A 176 -14.99 -3.50 8.51
C ARG A 176 -13.78 -2.86 7.85
N MET A 177 -13.82 -1.56 7.69
CA MET A 177 -12.71 -0.72 7.28
C MET A 177 -12.31 0.21 8.43
N GLU A 178 -11.02 0.31 8.71
CA GLU A 178 -10.46 1.23 9.69
C GLU A 178 -9.43 2.16 9.06
N GLN A 179 -9.45 3.43 9.45
CA GLN A 179 -8.34 4.34 9.24
C GLN A 179 -7.62 4.59 10.56
N SER A 180 -6.31 4.62 10.50
CA SER A 180 -5.46 4.97 11.65
C SER A 180 -4.41 5.98 11.25
N PHE A 181 -4.05 6.87 12.19
CA PHE A 181 -2.95 7.82 12.05
C PHE A 181 -1.80 7.45 12.97
N SER A 182 -0.57 7.65 12.50
CA SER A 182 0.65 7.51 13.30
C SER A 182 1.50 8.77 13.19
N PRO A 183 1.75 9.47 14.31
CA PRO A 183 2.60 10.67 14.32
C PRO A 183 4.09 10.37 14.51
N ASP A 184 4.47 9.09 14.69
CA ASP A 184 5.79 8.65 15.15
C ASP A 184 6.45 7.59 14.23
N GLY A 185 6.08 7.58 12.95
CA GLY A 185 6.65 6.68 11.96
C GLY A 185 6.17 5.23 12.07
N GLY A 186 4.95 5.02 12.56
CA GLY A 186 4.31 3.69 12.64
C GLY A 186 4.55 2.95 13.95
N LYS A 187 5.16 3.58 14.96
CA LYS A 187 5.39 2.97 16.29
C LYS A 187 4.09 2.87 17.08
N THR A 188 3.26 3.92 17.04
CA THR A 188 1.93 3.95 17.63
C THR A 188 0.88 4.33 16.58
N TRP A 189 -0.36 3.85 16.77
CA TRP A 189 -1.46 4.06 15.84
C TRP A 189 -2.73 4.44 16.59
N GLU A 190 -3.34 5.56 16.20
CA GLU A 190 -4.65 5.96 16.66
C GLU A 190 -5.69 5.63 15.59
N VAL A 191 -6.62 4.72 15.89
CA VAL A 191 -7.79 4.48 15.03
C VAL A 191 -8.70 5.70 15.15
N ASN A 192 -9.05 6.32 14.01
CA ASN A 192 -9.81 7.57 14.00
C ASN A 192 -11.00 7.58 13.03
N TRP A 193 -11.18 6.49 12.29
CA TRP A 193 -12.33 6.22 11.44
C TRP A 193 -12.58 4.72 11.42
N ILE A 194 -13.83 4.34 11.61
CA ILE A 194 -14.28 2.96 11.50
C ILE A 194 -15.55 2.98 10.65
N CYS A 195 -15.57 2.19 9.60
CA CYS A 195 -16.72 1.98 8.76
C CYS A 195 -17.08 0.50 8.75
N GLU A 196 -18.26 0.18 9.28
CA GLU A 196 -18.82 -1.17 9.26
C GLU A 196 -19.88 -1.22 8.17
N LEU A 197 -19.59 -2.02 7.13
CA LEU A 197 -20.49 -2.22 6.02
C LEU A 197 -21.29 -3.50 6.22
N SER A 198 -22.58 -3.45 5.94
CA SER A 198 -23.47 -4.61 5.93
C SER A 198 -24.34 -4.60 4.67
N ARG A 199 -24.69 -5.77 4.17
CA ARG A 199 -25.63 -5.87 3.04
C ARG A 199 -27.00 -5.35 3.46
N PRO A 200 -27.74 -4.70 2.55
CA PRO A 200 -29.10 -4.20 2.81
C PRO A 200 -30.08 -5.28 3.23
#